data_70788d658da94c11ef449f6661f09e7c
#
_entry.id   70788d658da94c11ef449f6661f09e7c
#
_cell.length_a   1.000
_cell.length_b   1.000
_cell.length_c   1.000
_cell.angle_alpha   90.00
_cell.angle_beta   90.00
_cell.angle_gamma   90.00
#
_symmetry.space_group_name_H-M   'P 1'
#
loop_
_entity.id
_entity.type
_entity.pdbx_description
1 polymer ?
#
loop_
_entity_poly.entity_id
_entity_poly.type
_entity_poly.pdbx_seq_one_letter_code
_entity_poly.pdbx_strand_id
1 'polypeptide(L)'
;GGRIIPGASTVHFDEISKKRIFASVDNANFSDIKLIKENYTNLKNKLGRIPALKDFDDYGEMDVIRIFDNNSLGSYYKFLVKYEKDYKIRLSQEEEKIVEFISKKLANGKRIQELQLLKRTLLYANGLSKCGLFTGLSQDLLTYGKSISKEQQENIINVMTNEFPAGSGKKTYSQCVFIEKEGNDYKPTKTFLEMLSNRDFYNVIKELVDFGISRYERDYKQSYDVTDFVLYQKYTYEDVCRLLNWEQNEVPLNIGGYKYDKKTKTFPVFINYDKSDDISDTTKYEDHFVPGFRDRLIAISKSGRSLQSEDVQNFLKAKERGIRVELFVRKNKDDKISKEFYYLGHMTASGNTKEFTMPNTQKTAVEIEWVLDVPVREDIYEYIVNS
;
A
#
# COMPACT_ATOMS: atom_id res chain seq x y z
N GLY A 1 17.28 -33.70 21.12
CA GLY A 1 17.59 -33.69 19.70
C GLY A 1 16.37 -34.17 18.88
N GLY A 2 15.43 -33.26 18.62
CA GLY A 2 14.32 -33.55 17.72
C GLY A 2 14.79 -33.45 16.27
N ARG A 3 14.55 -34.47 15.47
CA ARG A 3 14.77 -34.43 14.03
C ARG A 3 13.76 -33.46 13.40
N ILE A 4 14.25 -32.43 12.74
CA ILE A 4 13.44 -31.57 11.89
C ILE A 4 13.10 -32.38 10.63
N ILE A 5 11.81 -32.70 10.47
CA ILE A 5 11.31 -33.31 9.23
C ILE A 5 11.08 -32.13 8.26
N PRO A 6 11.75 -32.08 7.11
CA PRO A 6 11.49 -31.04 6.13
C PRO A 6 10.04 -31.14 5.65
N GLY A 7 9.28 -30.07 5.81
CA GLY A 7 7.90 -29.91 5.31
C GLY A 7 6.76 -30.01 6.31
N ALA A 8 7.03 -30.22 7.61
CA ALA A 8 5.97 -30.41 8.61
C ALA A 8 6.11 -29.56 9.88
N SER A 9 6.76 -28.41 9.80
CA SER A 9 6.85 -27.52 10.96
C SER A 9 5.80 -26.40 10.82
N THR A 10 4.57 -26.71 11.18
CA THR A 10 3.59 -25.68 11.53
C THR A 10 3.96 -25.13 12.89
N VAL A 11 4.55 -23.94 12.94
CA VAL A 11 4.75 -23.22 14.18
C VAL A 11 3.37 -22.77 14.68
N HIS A 12 2.84 -23.47 15.64
CA HIS A 12 1.63 -23.02 16.34
C HIS A 12 2.02 -21.96 17.36
N PHE A 13 1.79 -20.69 17.02
CA PHE A 13 1.82 -19.60 18.00
C PHE A 13 0.52 -19.66 18.82
N ASP A 14 0.62 -19.54 20.14
CA ASP A 14 -0.54 -19.30 20.97
C ASP A 14 -1.17 -17.92 20.66
N GLU A 15 -2.41 -17.70 21.10
CA GLU A 15 -3.11 -16.44 20.83
C GLU A 15 -2.41 -15.21 21.40
N ILE A 16 -1.74 -15.35 22.56
CA ILE A 16 -0.99 -14.26 23.19
C ILE A 16 0.24 -13.92 22.33
N SER A 17 0.94 -14.92 21.84
CA SER A 17 2.10 -14.74 20.96
C SER A 17 1.71 -14.11 19.64
N LYS A 18 0.58 -14.52 19.02
CA LYS A 18 0.03 -13.91 17.81
C LYS A 18 -0.30 -12.44 18.01
N LYS A 19 -1.01 -12.09 19.10
CA LYS A 19 -1.32 -10.70 19.44
C LYS A 19 -0.06 -9.85 19.61
N ARG A 20 0.96 -10.38 20.28
CA ARG A 20 2.24 -9.70 20.49
C ARG A 20 2.96 -9.47 19.17
N ILE A 21 2.94 -10.43 18.25
CA ILE A 21 3.57 -10.30 16.93
C ILE A 21 2.88 -9.18 16.14
N PHE A 22 1.54 -9.18 16.02
CA PHE A 22 0.82 -8.14 15.31
C PHE A 22 1.01 -6.77 15.94
N ALA A 23 0.90 -6.65 17.27
CA ALA A 23 1.12 -5.40 17.98
C ALA A 23 2.55 -4.89 17.80
N SER A 24 3.55 -5.76 17.84
CA SER A 24 4.95 -5.41 17.59
C SER A 24 5.17 -4.88 16.17
N VAL A 25 4.57 -5.52 15.17
CA VAL A 25 4.65 -5.07 13.77
C VAL A 25 3.98 -3.73 13.58
N ASP A 26 2.77 -3.53 14.15
CA ASP A 26 2.02 -2.29 14.00
C ASP A 26 2.62 -1.13 14.80
N ASN A 27 3.19 -1.39 15.98
CA ASN A 27 3.73 -0.39 16.89
C ASN A 27 5.25 -0.20 16.77
N ALA A 28 5.92 -0.91 15.85
CA ALA A 28 7.35 -0.78 15.67
C ALA A 28 7.73 0.68 15.33
N ASN A 29 8.65 1.25 16.10
CA ASN A 29 9.16 2.60 15.87
C ASN A 29 10.19 2.58 14.74
N PHE A 30 9.72 2.68 13.50
CA PHE A 30 10.56 2.68 12.30
C PHE A 30 11.33 3.98 12.06
N SER A 31 11.13 5.02 12.90
CA SER A 31 11.89 6.27 12.82
C SER A 31 13.14 6.29 13.71
N ASP A 32 13.33 5.31 14.57
CA ASP A 32 14.49 5.23 15.47
C ASP A 32 15.77 4.87 14.71
N ILE A 33 16.59 5.88 14.46
CA ILE A 33 17.85 5.73 13.74
C ILE A 33 18.85 4.81 14.45
N LYS A 34 18.81 4.75 15.78
CA LYS A 34 19.68 3.87 16.54
C LYS A 34 19.38 2.40 16.24
N LEU A 35 18.12 2.03 16.25
CA LEU A 35 17.66 0.68 15.93
C LEU A 35 18.00 0.30 14.47
N ILE A 36 17.81 1.24 13.54
CA ILE A 36 18.16 1.05 12.13
C ILE A 36 19.66 0.76 11.99
N LYS A 37 20.51 1.54 12.65
CA LYS A 37 21.98 1.35 12.64
C LYS A 37 22.41 0.02 13.24
N GLU A 38 21.80 -0.40 14.34
CA GLU A 38 22.09 -1.70 14.98
C GLU A 38 21.77 -2.86 14.03
N ASN A 39 20.59 -2.86 13.44
CA ASN A 39 20.19 -3.90 12.46
C ASN A 39 21.10 -3.91 11.23
N TYR A 40 21.43 -2.73 10.69
CA TYR A 40 22.36 -2.60 9.58
C TYR A 40 23.75 -3.17 9.91
N THR A 41 24.30 -2.79 11.06
CA THR A 41 25.64 -3.24 11.51
C THR A 41 25.67 -4.76 11.69
N ASN A 42 24.65 -5.33 12.31
CA ASN A 42 24.53 -6.77 12.50
C ASN A 42 24.49 -7.51 11.15
N LEU A 43 23.72 -7.02 10.20
CA LEU A 43 23.62 -7.61 8.89
C LEU A 43 24.91 -7.47 8.08
N LYS A 44 25.55 -6.29 8.11
CA LYS A 44 26.86 -6.04 7.48
C LYS A 44 27.93 -6.99 8.02
N ASN A 45 28.01 -7.17 9.34
CA ASN A 45 28.96 -8.07 9.97
C ASN A 45 28.71 -9.53 9.57
N LYS A 46 27.47 -9.95 9.53
CA LYS A 46 27.08 -11.29 9.09
C LYS A 46 27.48 -11.58 7.64
N LEU A 47 27.34 -10.59 6.76
CA LEU A 47 27.62 -10.75 5.33
C LEU A 47 29.07 -10.46 4.94
N GLY A 48 29.80 -9.70 5.77
CA GLY A 48 31.16 -9.25 5.46
C GLY A 48 31.24 -8.22 4.32
N ARG A 49 30.13 -7.58 3.99
CA ARG A 49 30.01 -6.55 2.94
C ARG A 49 28.85 -5.60 3.24
N ILE A 50 28.76 -4.48 2.50
CA ILE A 50 27.58 -3.60 2.53
C ILE A 50 26.36 -4.41 2.06
N PRO A 51 25.29 -4.49 2.86
CA PRO A 51 24.08 -5.20 2.47
C PRO A 51 23.40 -4.56 1.25
N ALA A 52 22.94 -5.39 0.31
CA ALA A 52 22.00 -4.99 -0.71
C ALA A 52 20.57 -4.98 -0.11
N LEU A 53 19.62 -4.33 -0.79
CA LEU A 53 18.21 -4.32 -0.34
C LEU A 53 17.66 -5.73 -0.12
N LYS A 54 17.96 -6.64 -1.03
CA LYS A 54 17.51 -8.04 -0.94
C LYS A 54 18.02 -8.76 0.30
N ASP A 55 19.21 -8.41 0.78
CA ASP A 55 19.77 -9.03 1.98
C ASP A 55 18.91 -8.77 3.22
N PHE A 56 18.23 -7.61 3.29
CA PHE A 56 17.30 -7.32 4.37
C PHE A 56 16.06 -8.22 4.32
N ASP A 57 15.57 -8.56 3.14
CA ASP A 57 14.45 -9.50 2.99
C ASP A 57 14.87 -10.95 3.28
N ASP A 58 16.07 -11.35 2.88
CA ASP A 58 16.56 -12.72 3.02
C ASP A 58 17.07 -13.03 4.44
N TYR A 59 17.74 -12.07 5.11
CA TYR A 59 18.48 -12.31 6.34
C TYR A 59 18.24 -11.27 7.44
N GLY A 60 17.56 -10.16 7.12
CA GLY A 60 17.29 -9.08 8.07
C GLY A 60 16.03 -9.32 8.89
N GLU A 61 15.91 -8.58 9.98
CA GLU A 61 14.75 -8.59 10.87
C GLU A 61 13.83 -7.38 10.64
N MET A 62 14.21 -6.46 9.76
CA MET A 62 13.46 -5.25 9.50
C MET A 62 13.07 -5.10 8.03
N ASP A 63 11.91 -4.48 7.80
CA ASP A 63 11.47 -4.08 6.48
C ASP A 63 12.13 -2.77 6.07
N VAL A 64 13.19 -2.86 5.25
CA VAL A 64 14.01 -1.73 4.83
C VAL A 64 13.22 -0.64 4.08
N ILE A 65 12.23 -1.01 3.30
CA ILE A 65 11.40 -0.04 2.56
C ILE A 65 10.45 0.68 3.51
N ARG A 66 9.74 -0.04 4.36
CA ARG A 66 8.79 0.52 5.32
C ARG A 66 9.47 1.47 6.31
N ILE A 67 10.69 1.15 6.73
CA ILE A 67 11.50 2.00 7.60
C ILE A 67 11.74 3.36 6.94
N PHE A 68 12.25 3.37 5.71
CA PHE A 68 12.59 4.61 5.03
C PHE A 68 11.38 5.35 4.47
N ASP A 69 10.22 4.73 4.36
CA ASP A 69 8.95 5.40 4.13
C ASP A 69 8.55 6.29 5.32
N ASN A 70 8.90 5.89 6.52
CA ASN A 70 8.59 6.61 7.77
C ASN A 70 9.77 7.43 8.34
N ASN A 71 10.96 7.32 7.76
CA ASN A 71 12.16 8.01 8.22
C ASN A 71 12.46 9.26 7.39
N SER A 72 13.02 10.30 8.02
CA SER A 72 13.41 11.55 7.35
C SER A 72 14.49 11.38 6.29
N LEU A 73 15.26 10.28 6.30
CA LEU A 73 16.24 9.98 5.25
C LEU A 73 15.59 9.66 3.91
N GLY A 74 14.45 9.01 3.90
CA GLY A 74 13.65 8.75 2.71
C GLY A 74 14.09 7.60 1.83
N SER A 75 15.33 7.09 1.97
CA SER A 75 15.84 5.94 1.21
C SER A 75 17.03 5.27 1.88
N TYR A 76 17.25 4.01 1.54
CA TYR A 76 18.46 3.28 1.94
C TYR A 76 19.74 3.91 1.37
N TYR A 77 19.68 4.42 0.15
CA TYR A 77 20.79 5.18 -0.45
C TYR A 77 21.22 6.35 0.45
N LYS A 78 20.29 7.17 0.92
CA LYS A 78 20.62 8.30 1.83
C LYS A 78 21.19 7.83 3.16
N PHE A 79 20.69 6.71 3.69
CA PHE A 79 21.29 6.09 4.87
C PHE A 79 22.75 5.71 4.64
N LEU A 80 23.06 5.05 3.53
CA LEU A 80 24.43 4.65 3.19
C LEU A 80 25.35 5.87 3.02
N VAL A 81 24.90 6.90 2.33
CA VAL A 81 25.67 8.15 2.17
C VAL A 81 26.02 8.79 3.52
N LYS A 82 25.08 8.77 4.46
CA LYS A 82 25.25 9.43 5.76
C LYS A 82 26.05 8.60 6.76
N TYR A 83 25.89 7.30 6.78
CA TYR A 83 26.39 6.44 7.84
C TYR A 83 27.43 5.39 7.42
N GLU A 84 27.56 5.10 6.12
CA GLU A 84 28.50 4.09 5.64
C GLU A 84 29.73 4.72 4.99
N LYS A 85 30.86 4.65 5.68
CA LYS A 85 32.11 5.28 5.22
C LYS A 85 32.66 4.68 3.92
N ASP A 86 32.42 3.40 3.69
CA ASP A 86 32.91 2.67 2.52
C ASP A 86 32.01 2.84 1.28
N TYR A 87 30.85 3.46 1.45
CA TYR A 87 29.93 3.74 0.35
C TYR A 87 30.32 5.03 -0.37
N LYS A 88 30.73 4.91 -1.64
CA LYS A 88 31.33 6.01 -2.41
C LYS A 88 30.40 6.63 -3.44
N ILE A 89 29.23 6.04 -3.70
CA ILE A 89 28.28 6.58 -4.65
C ILE A 89 27.71 7.89 -4.15
N ARG A 90 27.69 8.90 -5.02
CA ARG A 90 27.09 10.22 -4.75
C ARG A 90 26.26 10.62 -5.94
N LEU A 91 24.96 10.80 -5.73
CA LEU A 91 23.97 11.18 -6.72
C LEU A 91 23.66 12.68 -6.63
N SER A 92 23.15 13.26 -7.73
CA SER A 92 22.63 14.63 -7.71
C SER A 92 21.34 14.72 -6.86
N GLN A 93 20.91 15.94 -6.53
CA GLN A 93 19.66 16.15 -5.80
C GLN A 93 18.44 15.63 -6.56
N GLU A 94 18.42 15.82 -7.87
CA GLU A 94 17.36 15.33 -8.76
C GLU A 94 17.32 13.80 -8.77
N GLU A 95 18.50 13.16 -8.91
CA GLU A 95 18.63 11.71 -8.85
C GLU A 95 18.20 11.15 -7.48
N GLU A 96 18.62 11.78 -6.39
CA GLU A 96 18.20 11.40 -5.03
C GLU A 96 16.68 11.45 -4.85
N LYS A 97 16.03 12.45 -5.44
CA LYS A 97 14.58 12.60 -5.34
C LYS A 97 13.83 11.50 -6.11
N ILE A 98 14.35 11.08 -7.24
CA ILE A 98 13.81 9.94 -8.00
C ILE A 98 14.01 8.63 -7.22
N VAL A 99 15.17 8.43 -6.62
CA VAL A 99 15.43 7.27 -5.75
C VAL A 99 14.46 7.23 -4.58
N GLU A 100 14.23 8.36 -3.92
CA GLU A 100 13.26 8.49 -2.83
C GLU A 100 11.84 8.12 -3.27
N PHE A 101 11.40 8.67 -4.42
CA PHE A 101 10.08 8.36 -4.97
C PHE A 101 9.90 6.87 -5.25
N ILE A 102 10.82 6.25 -5.96
CA ILE A 102 10.74 4.83 -6.30
C ILE A 102 10.78 3.98 -5.03
N SER A 103 11.66 4.31 -4.08
CA SER A 103 11.76 3.61 -2.80
C SER A 103 10.45 3.66 -2.01
N LYS A 104 9.89 4.85 -1.83
CA LYS A 104 8.69 5.06 -1.01
C LYS A 104 7.40 4.60 -1.69
N LYS A 105 7.29 4.78 -3.00
CA LYS A 105 6.01 4.62 -3.70
C LYS A 105 5.88 3.31 -4.46
N LEU A 106 6.97 2.73 -4.94
CA LEU A 106 6.93 1.60 -5.87
C LEU A 106 7.67 0.35 -5.38
N ALA A 107 8.82 0.51 -4.72
CA ALA A 107 9.69 -0.61 -4.33
C ALA A 107 9.13 -1.49 -3.20
N ASN A 108 8.02 -1.09 -2.58
CA ASN A 108 7.29 -1.96 -1.65
C ASN A 108 6.68 -3.20 -2.35
N GLY A 109 6.58 -3.19 -3.68
CA GLY A 109 6.13 -4.32 -4.47
C GLY A 109 4.62 -4.54 -4.53
N LYS A 110 3.82 -3.58 -4.05
CA LYS A 110 2.36 -3.74 -3.95
C LYS A 110 1.65 -3.80 -5.31
N ARG A 111 2.25 -3.27 -6.38
CA ARG A 111 1.77 -3.38 -7.75
C ARG A 111 2.92 -3.60 -8.72
N ILE A 112 2.75 -4.53 -9.66
CA ILE A 112 3.82 -4.94 -10.60
C ILE A 112 3.98 -3.99 -11.78
N GLN A 113 2.94 -3.29 -12.19
CA GLN A 113 2.87 -2.57 -13.46
C GLN A 113 3.95 -1.49 -13.58
N GLU A 114 4.08 -0.60 -12.62
CA GLU A 114 5.10 0.46 -12.65
C GLU A 114 6.51 -0.11 -12.56
N LEU A 115 6.69 -1.19 -11.80
CA LEU A 115 7.99 -1.86 -11.66
C LEU A 115 8.43 -2.47 -12.98
N GLN A 116 7.54 -3.15 -13.70
CA GLN A 116 7.82 -3.67 -15.03
C GLN A 116 8.04 -2.56 -16.07
N LEU A 117 7.28 -1.46 -15.94
CA LEU A 117 7.48 -0.30 -16.81
C LEU A 117 8.87 0.32 -16.62
N LEU A 118 9.32 0.47 -15.38
CA LEU A 118 10.68 0.93 -15.07
C LEU A 118 11.74 -0.05 -15.55
N LYS A 119 11.52 -1.35 -15.39
CA LYS A 119 12.43 -2.36 -15.95
C LYS A 119 12.56 -2.25 -17.46
N ARG A 120 11.46 -2.03 -18.18
CA ARG A 120 11.46 -1.73 -19.62
C ARG A 120 12.24 -0.46 -19.95
N THR A 121 12.09 0.57 -19.13
CA THR A 121 12.85 1.82 -19.28
C THR A 121 14.35 1.60 -19.14
N LEU A 122 14.78 0.76 -18.20
CA LEU A 122 16.18 0.38 -18.03
C LEU A 122 16.72 -0.39 -19.25
N LEU A 123 15.93 -1.29 -19.82
CA LEU A 123 16.28 -2.01 -21.06
C LEU A 123 16.37 -1.05 -22.24
N TYR A 124 15.46 -0.10 -22.34
CA TYR A 124 15.48 0.94 -23.36
C TYR A 124 16.75 1.80 -23.28
N ALA A 125 17.12 2.23 -22.07
CA ALA A 125 18.33 3.02 -21.83
C ALA A 125 19.62 2.30 -22.27
N ASN A 126 19.65 0.97 -22.22
CA ASN A 126 20.77 0.15 -22.68
C ASN A 126 20.66 -0.28 -24.16
N GLY A 127 19.67 0.22 -24.89
CA GLY A 127 19.45 -0.16 -26.29
C GLY A 127 18.97 -1.60 -26.50
N LEU A 128 18.55 -2.28 -25.44
CA LEU A 128 18.08 -3.67 -25.48
C LEU A 128 16.60 -3.81 -25.84
N SER A 129 15.85 -2.72 -25.84
CA SER A 129 14.45 -2.68 -26.27
C SER A 129 14.15 -1.34 -26.93
N LYS A 130 13.43 -1.37 -28.04
CA LYS A 130 12.87 -0.18 -28.72
C LYS A 130 11.35 -0.24 -28.81
N CYS A 131 10.75 -1.24 -28.21
CA CYS A 131 9.29 -1.39 -28.16
C CYS A 131 8.68 -0.26 -27.33
N GLY A 132 7.51 0.23 -27.72
CA GLY A 132 6.71 1.15 -26.89
C GLY A 132 6.47 0.55 -25.49
N LEU A 133 6.49 1.41 -24.48
CA LEU A 133 6.50 0.95 -23.09
C LEU A 133 5.25 0.15 -22.71
N PHE A 134 4.06 0.59 -23.13
CA PHE A 134 2.83 -0.12 -22.81
C PHE A 134 2.61 -1.38 -23.64
N THR A 135 3.08 -1.38 -24.90
CA THR A 135 3.12 -2.62 -25.69
C THR A 135 4.00 -3.67 -25.02
N GLY A 136 5.19 -3.29 -24.59
CA GLY A 136 6.10 -4.17 -23.86
C GLY A 136 5.56 -4.58 -22.49
N LEU A 137 4.98 -3.65 -21.74
CA LEU A 137 4.35 -3.93 -20.43
C LEU A 137 3.23 -4.95 -20.57
N SER A 138 2.38 -4.83 -21.57
CA SER A 138 1.29 -5.80 -21.82
C SER A 138 1.81 -7.21 -22.05
N GLN A 139 2.93 -7.35 -22.73
CA GLN A 139 3.60 -8.64 -22.92
C GLN A 139 4.16 -9.20 -21.60
N ASP A 140 4.81 -8.36 -20.81
CA ASP A 140 5.36 -8.77 -19.50
C ASP A 140 4.27 -9.22 -18.54
N LEU A 141 3.13 -8.56 -18.54
CA LEU A 141 2.01 -8.88 -17.64
C LEU A 141 1.32 -10.20 -17.97
N LEU A 142 1.45 -10.72 -19.20
CA LEU A 142 0.95 -12.04 -19.56
C LEU A 142 1.58 -13.15 -18.71
N THR A 143 2.84 -12.99 -18.30
CA THR A 143 3.52 -13.95 -17.40
C THR A 143 2.87 -14.03 -16.02
N TYR A 144 2.13 -12.99 -15.62
CA TYR A 144 1.35 -12.95 -14.38
C TYR A 144 -0.14 -13.22 -14.61
N GLY A 145 -0.53 -13.55 -15.83
CA GLY A 145 -1.95 -13.75 -16.19
C GLY A 145 -2.77 -12.46 -16.11
N LYS A 146 -2.14 -11.30 -16.29
CA LYS A 146 -2.76 -9.97 -16.16
C LYS A 146 -2.85 -9.27 -17.50
N SER A 147 -3.89 -8.45 -17.63
CA SER A 147 -4.10 -7.48 -18.71
C SER A 147 -4.27 -6.08 -18.12
N ILE A 148 -4.12 -5.06 -18.93
CA ILE A 148 -4.29 -3.67 -18.52
C ILE A 148 -5.62 -3.15 -19.03
N SER A 149 -6.51 -2.71 -18.11
CA SER A 149 -7.72 -1.97 -18.49
C SER A 149 -7.36 -0.53 -18.88
N LYS A 150 -8.31 0.17 -19.53
CA LYS A 150 -8.14 1.58 -19.87
C LYS A 150 -7.90 2.45 -18.63
N GLU A 151 -8.71 2.25 -17.59
CA GLU A 151 -8.60 2.98 -16.32
C GLU A 151 -7.25 2.71 -15.64
N GLN A 152 -6.78 1.48 -15.67
CA GLN A 152 -5.48 1.11 -15.11
C GLN A 152 -4.34 1.75 -15.89
N GLN A 153 -4.40 1.76 -17.22
CA GLN A 153 -3.39 2.43 -18.05
C GLN A 153 -3.34 3.93 -17.76
N GLU A 154 -4.47 4.60 -17.66
CA GLU A 154 -4.54 6.02 -17.30
C GLU A 154 -3.94 6.28 -15.91
N ASN A 155 -4.25 5.44 -14.93
CA ASN A 155 -3.67 5.54 -13.59
C ASN A 155 -2.14 5.37 -13.61
N ILE A 156 -1.64 4.36 -14.30
CA ILE A 156 -0.19 4.12 -14.43
C ILE A 156 0.49 5.32 -15.09
N ILE A 157 -0.09 5.86 -16.16
CA ILE A 157 0.43 7.08 -16.81
C ILE A 157 0.50 8.22 -15.81
N ASN A 158 -0.55 8.46 -15.04
CA ASN A 158 -0.60 9.55 -14.07
C ASN A 158 0.43 9.36 -12.94
N VAL A 159 0.64 8.13 -12.48
CA VAL A 159 1.70 7.82 -11.50
C VAL A 159 3.09 8.11 -12.07
N MET A 160 3.35 7.70 -13.32
CA MET A 160 4.66 7.80 -13.94
C MET A 160 4.96 9.18 -14.54
N THR A 161 4.00 10.08 -14.54
CA THR A 161 4.13 11.48 -15.01
C THR A 161 3.95 12.51 -13.90
N ASN A 162 3.84 12.08 -12.65
CA ASN A 162 3.58 12.94 -11.49
C ASN A 162 2.23 13.69 -11.55
N GLU A 163 1.25 13.15 -12.27
CA GLU A 163 -0.12 13.69 -12.29
C GLU A 163 -1.01 13.06 -11.21
N PHE A 164 -0.69 11.85 -10.77
CA PHE A 164 -1.47 11.13 -9.75
C PHE A 164 -1.40 11.77 -8.35
N PRO A 165 -0.24 12.24 -7.82
CA PRO A 165 -0.16 12.79 -6.47
C PRO A 165 -1.06 14.02 -6.29
N ALA A 166 -1.64 14.15 -5.09
CA ALA A 166 -2.43 15.31 -4.68
C ALA A 166 -1.71 16.17 -3.63
N GLY A 167 -2.13 17.41 -3.50
CA GLY A 167 -1.62 18.32 -2.47
C GLY A 167 -0.11 18.58 -2.59
N SER A 168 0.60 18.56 -1.47
CA SER A 168 2.04 18.82 -1.42
C SER A 168 2.88 17.75 -2.12
N GLY A 169 2.37 16.53 -2.21
CA GLY A 169 3.07 15.42 -2.87
C GLY A 169 3.40 15.69 -4.33
N LYS A 170 2.54 16.41 -5.04
CA LYS A 170 2.77 16.80 -6.43
C LYS A 170 4.00 17.71 -6.58
N LYS A 171 4.22 18.64 -5.65
CA LYS A 171 5.39 19.53 -5.65
C LYS A 171 6.66 18.80 -5.22
N THR A 172 6.55 17.95 -4.20
CA THR A 172 7.69 17.22 -3.63
C THR A 172 8.40 16.37 -4.68
N TYR A 173 7.65 15.74 -5.59
CA TYR A 173 8.18 14.84 -6.61
C TYR A 173 7.99 15.37 -8.04
N SER A 174 8.00 16.70 -8.22
CA SER A 174 7.76 17.34 -9.53
C SER A 174 8.72 16.89 -10.64
N GLN A 175 9.95 16.52 -10.29
CA GLN A 175 10.95 15.99 -11.23
C GLN A 175 10.79 14.50 -11.55
N CYS A 176 9.87 13.80 -10.88
CA CYS A 176 9.63 12.37 -11.09
C CYS A 176 8.67 12.14 -12.27
N VAL A 177 9.12 12.51 -13.46
CA VAL A 177 8.42 12.28 -14.73
C VAL A 177 9.26 11.31 -15.56
N PHE A 178 8.78 10.07 -15.66
CA PHE A 178 9.56 8.96 -16.23
C PHE A 178 9.23 8.67 -17.69
N ILE A 179 8.01 8.98 -18.10
CA ILE A 179 7.50 8.63 -19.44
C ILE A 179 6.87 9.84 -20.12
N GLU A 180 6.89 9.83 -21.45
CA GLU A 180 6.22 10.79 -22.31
C GLU A 180 5.53 10.08 -23.46
N LYS A 181 4.50 10.72 -24.03
CA LYS A 181 3.71 10.15 -25.12
C LYS A 181 4.53 10.12 -26.42
N GLU A 182 4.44 9.00 -27.14
CA GLU A 182 5.01 8.80 -28.47
C GLU A 182 4.01 8.04 -29.35
N GLY A 183 3.37 8.77 -30.27
CA GLY A 183 2.31 8.18 -31.10
C GLY A 183 1.14 7.66 -30.24
N ASN A 184 0.84 6.37 -30.35
CA ASN A 184 -0.19 5.69 -29.58
C ASN A 184 0.35 4.98 -28.32
N ASP A 185 1.63 5.13 -28.03
CA ASP A 185 2.30 4.51 -26.91
C ASP A 185 3.08 5.55 -26.11
N TYR A 186 3.99 5.12 -25.26
CA TYR A 186 4.84 5.93 -24.40
C TYR A 186 6.30 5.47 -24.52
N LYS A 187 7.21 6.41 -24.32
CA LYS A 187 8.66 6.17 -24.20
C LYS A 187 9.21 6.82 -22.94
N PRO A 188 10.42 6.44 -22.49
CA PRO A 188 11.09 7.17 -21.42
C PRO A 188 11.31 8.64 -21.80
N THR A 189 11.19 9.56 -20.84
CA THR A 189 11.54 10.95 -21.06
C THR A 189 13.04 11.09 -21.38
N LYS A 190 13.38 12.08 -22.18
CA LYS A 190 14.78 12.41 -22.50
C LYS A 190 15.59 12.68 -21.23
N THR A 191 15.03 13.45 -20.30
CA THR A 191 15.68 13.79 -19.02
C THR A 191 15.99 12.54 -18.21
N PHE A 192 15.04 11.61 -18.10
CA PHE A 192 15.25 10.38 -17.34
C PHE A 192 16.30 9.48 -18.02
N LEU A 193 16.28 9.38 -19.35
CA LEU A 193 17.31 8.63 -20.09
C LEU A 193 18.71 9.23 -19.91
N GLU A 194 18.83 10.56 -19.92
CA GLU A 194 20.10 11.24 -19.65
C GLU A 194 20.61 10.94 -18.24
N MET A 195 19.74 10.94 -17.24
CA MET A 195 20.08 10.57 -15.86
C MET A 195 20.53 9.10 -15.77
N LEU A 196 19.88 8.19 -16.48
CA LEU A 196 20.24 6.77 -16.53
C LEU A 196 21.58 6.49 -17.21
N SER A 197 22.15 7.45 -17.94
CA SER A 197 23.52 7.35 -18.47
C SER A 197 24.57 7.41 -17.36
N ASN A 198 24.26 7.99 -16.20
CA ASN A 198 25.06 7.83 -14.99
C ASN A 198 24.93 6.40 -14.48
N ARG A 199 26.01 5.65 -14.56
CA ARG A 199 26.03 4.21 -14.23
C ARG A 199 25.69 3.95 -12.78
N ASP A 200 26.09 4.80 -11.86
CA ASP A 200 25.77 4.67 -10.43
C ASP A 200 24.28 4.84 -10.18
N PHE A 201 23.68 5.87 -10.78
CA PHE A 201 22.22 6.07 -10.71
C PHE A 201 21.45 4.91 -11.33
N TYR A 202 21.85 4.46 -12.52
CA TYR A 202 21.26 3.31 -13.19
C TYR A 202 21.23 2.08 -12.25
N ASN A 203 22.35 1.78 -11.61
CA ASN A 203 22.47 0.61 -10.74
C ASN A 203 21.62 0.73 -9.48
N VAL A 204 21.51 1.93 -8.89
CA VAL A 204 20.61 2.17 -7.74
C VAL A 204 19.16 1.96 -8.12
N ILE A 205 18.73 2.50 -9.27
CA ILE A 205 17.36 2.31 -9.78
C ILE A 205 17.09 0.84 -10.08
N LYS A 206 18.02 0.16 -10.74
CA LYS A 206 17.89 -1.27 -11.07
C LYS A 206 17.71 -2.12 -9.82
N GLU A 207 18.49 -1.87 -8.78
CA GLU A 207 18.36 -2.59 -7.50
C GLU A 207 16.99 -2.40 -6.86
N LEU A 208 16.48 -1.16 -6.83
CA LEU A 208 15.15 -0.85 -6.31
C LEU A 208 14.04 -1.56 -7.11
N VAL A 209 14.12 -1.55 -8.43
CA VAL A 209 13.14 -2.18 -9.31
C VAL A 209 13.17 -3.70 -9.14
N ASP A 210 14.33 -4.33 -9.17
CA ASP A 210 14.48 -5.78 -8.97
C ASP A 210 13.98 -6.20 -7.59
N PHE A 211 14.28 -5.42 -6.56
CA PHE A 211 13.77 -5.64 -5.21
C PHE A 211 12.25 -5.57 -5.13
N GLY A 212 11.64 -4.54 -5.73
CA GLY A 212 10.20 -4.38 -5.77
C GLY A 212 9.50 -5.52 -6.50
N ILE A 213 10.04 -5.98 -7.62
CA ILE A 213 9.53 -7.14 -8.36
C ILE A 213 9.60 -8.41 -7.50
N SER A 214 10.73 -8.64 -6.84
CA SER A 214 10.89 -9.78 -5.92
C SER A 214 9.86 -9.75 -4.78
N ARG A 215 9.60 -8.57 -4.21
CA ARG A 215 8.54 -8.37 -3.21
C ARG A 215 7.15 -8.67 -3.74
N TYR A 216 6.83 -8.19 -4.93
CA TYR A 216 5.55 -8.48 -5.56
C TYR A 216 5.36 -9.98 -5.72
N GLU A 217 6.33 -10.69 -6.26
CA GLU A 217 6.25 -12.13 -6.48
C GLU A 217 6.11 -12.94 -5.19
N ARG A 218 6.72 -12.48 -4.11
CA ARG A 218 6.63 -13.12 -2.81
C ARG A 218 5.31 -12.83 -2.09
N ASP A 219 4.87 -11.55 -2.04
CA ASP A 219 3.84 -11.10 -1.11
C ASP A 219 2.54 -10.62 -1.78
N TYR A 220 2.57 -10.19 -3.05
CA TYR A 220 1.45 -9.50 -3.67
C TYR A 220 0.94 -10.11 -4.97
N LYS A 221 1.51 -11.24 -5.39
CA LYS A 221 1.13 -11.90 -6.65
C LYS A 221 -0.27 -12.51 -6.60
N GLN A 222 -0.70 -13.04 -5.46
CA GLN A 222 -1.97 -13.72 -5.26
C GLN A 222 -3.07 -12.71 -4.89
N SER A 223 -3.52 -11.93 -5.88
CA SER A 223 -4.57 -10.95 -5.67
C SER A 223 -5.96 -11.57 -5.50
N TYR A 224 -6.79 -10.89 -4.71
CA TYR A 224 -8.16 -11.33 -4.43
C TYR A 224 -9.12 -10.89 -5.53
N ASP A 225 -9.86 -11.86 -6.08
CA ASP A 225 -10.89 -11.67 -7.11
C ASP A 225 -10.37 -10.82 -8.29
N VAL A 226 -11.09 -9.80 -8.70
CA VAL A 226 -10.72 -8.89 -9.79
C VAL A 226 -9.87 -7.69 -9.34
N THR A 227 -9.43 -7.68 -8.10
CA THR A 227 -8.65 -6.58 -7.50
C THR A 227 -7.14 -6.81 -7.68
N ASP A 228 -6.37 -5.75 -7.44
CA ASP A 228 -4.91 -5.84 -7.25
C ASP A 228 -4.51 -5.92 -5.76
N PHE A 229 -5.48 -6.13 -4.86
CA PHE A 229 -5.25 -6.31 -3.43
C PHE A 229 -5.09 -7.78 -3.06
N VAL A 230 -4.27 -8.02 -2.05
CA VAL A 230 -4.12 -9.34 -1.42
C VAL A 230 -4.77 -9.32 -0.04
N LEU A 231 -5.65 -10.29 0.23
CA LEU A 231 -6.30 -10.39 1.55
C LEU A 231 -5.27 -10.40 2.67
N TYR A 232 -5.51 -9.58 3.69
CA TYR A 232 -4.71 -9.46 4.91
C TYR A 232 -3.33 -8.82 4.73
N GLN A 233 -2.99 -8.38 3.55
CA GLN A 233 -1.88 -7.44 3.33
C GLN A 233 -2.31 -6.02 3.70
N LYS A 234 -1.33 -5.14 3.93
CA LYS A 234 -1.55 -3.78 4.41
C LYS A 234 -1.34 -2.75 3.32
N TYR A 235 -2.19 -1.73 3.33
CA TYR A 235 -2.19 -0.67 2.34
C TYR A 235 -2.45 0.69 2.99
N THR A 236 -1.72 1.72 2.54
CA THR A 236 -2.00 3.11 2.90
C THR A 236 -3.19 3.65 2.10
N TYR A 237 -3.72 4.82 2.49
CA TYR A 237 -4.73 5.52 1.67
C TYR A 237 -4.27 5.71 0.22
N GLU A 238 -3.03 6.16 0.02
CA GLU A 238 -2.46 6.37 -1.32
C GLU A 238 -2.35 5.06 -2.11
N ASP A 239 -1.89 3.99 -1.48
CA ASP A 239 -1.86 2.66 -2.11
C ASP A 239 -3.24 2.25 -2.61
N VAL A 240 -4.28 2.46 -1.78
CA VAL A 240 -5.65 2.09 -2.13
C VAL A 240 -6.15 2.89 -3.34
N CYS A 241 -5.98 4.21 -3.34
CA CYS A 241 -6.37 5.05 -4.48
C CYS A 241 -5.64 4.64 -5.77
N ARG A 242 -4.36 4.31 -5.67
CA ARG A 242 -3.54 3.84 -6.80
C ARG A 242 -4.00 2.47 -7.30
N LEU A 243 -4.18 1.50 -6.42
CA LEU A 243 -4.55 0.13 -6.79
C LEU A 243 -6.01 0.00 -7.22
N LEU A 244 -6.87 0.96 -6.87
CA LEU A 244 -8.22 1.08 -7.41
C LEU A 244 -8.27 1.82 -8.76
N ASN A 245 -7.12 2.22 -9.29
CA ASN A 245 -6.98 2.91 -10.56
C ASN A 245 -7.67 4.28 -10.62
N TRP A 246 -7.71 4.98 -9.49
CA TRP A 246 -8.21 6.34 -9.47
C TRP A 246 -7.33 7.25 -10.33
N GLU A 247 -7.94 8.24 -10.94
CA GLU A 247 -7.22 9.19 -11.80
C GLU A 247 -6.20 10.02 -11.01
N GLN A 248 -6.56 10.38 -9.77
CA GLN A 248 -5.72 11.16 -8.86
C GLN A 248 -5.85 10.63 -7.43
N ASN A 249 -4.77 10.77 -6.66
CA ASN A 249 -4.78 10.50 -5.23
C ASN A 249 -5.73 11.45 -4.50
N GLU A 250 -6.22 11.01 -3.34
CA GLU A 250 -7.06 11.83 -2.46
C GLU A 250 -6.38 12.04 -1.11
N VAL A 251 -6.47 13.23 -0.58
CA VAL A 251 -5.96 13.49 0.76
C VAL A 251 -6.82 12.80 1.82
N PRO A 252 -6.22 12.22 2.88
CA PRO A 252 -6.95 11.45 3.88
C PRO A 252 -8.14 12.18 4.51
N LEU A 253 -8.03 13.48 4.74
CA LEU A 253 -9.11 14.31 5.31
C LEU A 253 -10.36 14.34 4.42
N ASN A 254 -10.20 14.29 3.11
CA ASN A 254 -11.32 14.28 2.16
C ASN A 254 -11.96 12.90 2.05
N ILE A 255 -11.21 11.82 2.34
CA ILE A 255 -11.76 10.47 2.40
C ILE A 255 -12.70 10.34 3.61
N GLY A 256 -12.23 10.72 4.80
CA GLY A 256 -13.04 10.80 6.01
C GLY A 256 -13.80 9.52 6.35
N GLY A 257 -13.16 8.35 6.22
CA GLY A 257 -13.74 7.03 6.45
C GLY A 257 -14.15 6.29 5.18
N TYR A 258 -14.69 6.97 4.17
CA TYR A 258 -14.98 6.37 2.88
C TYR A 258 -15.07 7.44 1.79
N LYS A 259 -14.85 7.05 0.54
CA LYS A 259 -15.07 7.90 -0.62
C LYS A 259 -15.41 7.07 -1.85
N TYR A 260 -16.45 7.49 -2.58
CA TYR A 260 -16.86 6.86 -3.83
C TYR A 260 -16.14 7.49 -5.03
N ASP A 261 -15.56 6.64 -5.89
CA ASP A 261 -15.06 7.06 -7.19
C ASP A 261 -16.01 6.60 -8.30
N LYS A 262 -16.68 7.57 -8.91
CA LYS A 262 -17.68 7.32 -9.93
C LYS A 262 -17.11 6.70 -11.21
N LYS A 263 -15.89 7.09 -11.58
CA LYS A 263 -15.25 6.64 -12.84
C LYS A 263 -14.93 5.14 -12.78
N THR A 264 -14.37 4.66 -11.68
CA THR A 264 -14.02 3.25 -11.48
C THR A 264 -15.11 2.44 -10.80
N LYS A 265 -16.16 3.09 -10.30
CA LYS A 265 -17.22 2.48 -9.48
C LYS A 265 -16.66 1.70 -8.29
N THR A 266 -15.68 2.29 -7.63
CA THR A 266 -15.04 1.72 -6.43
C THR A 266 -15.36 2.56 -5.21
N PHE A 267 -15.60 1.88 -4.09
CA PHE A 267 -16.02 2.50 -2.85
C PHE A 267 -15.23 1.94 -1.68
N PRO A 268 -14.00 2.40 -1.44
CA PRO A 268 -13.21 1.96 -0.30
C PRO A 268 -13.77 2.53 1.00
N VAL A 269 -13.84 1.66 2.01
CA VAL A 269 -14.23 1.99 3.39
C VAL A 269 -13.06 1.71 4.31
N PHE A 270 -12.67 2.72 5.09
CA PHE A 270 -11.54 2.68 6.01
C PHE A 270 -12.04 2.77 7.46
N ILE A 271 -11.73 1.78 8.27
CA ILE A 271 -12.16 1.71 9.66
C ILE A 271 -10.95 1.70 10.58
N ASN A 272 -10.97 2.60 11.57
CA ASN A 272 -10.10 2.56 12.73
C ASN A 272 -10.85 1.86 13.85
N TYR A 273 -10.43 0.66 14.22
CA TYR A 273 -11.18 -0.17 15.15
C TYR A 273 -10.96 0.23 16.61
N ASP A 274 -9.72 0.47 16.99
CA ASP A 274 -9.34 0.90 18.33
C ASP A 274 -9.29 2.43 18.37
N LYS A 275 -10.21 3.04 19.11
CA LYS A 275 -10.31 4.49 19.24
C LYS A 275 -9.81 4.89 20.63
N SER A 276 -9.07 5.99 20.71
CA SER A 276 -8.52 6.48 21.96
C SER A 276 -9.61 6.74 23.03
N ASP A 277 -9.28 6.50 24.31
CA ASP A 277 -10.16 6.61 25.47
C ASP A 277 -10.85 7.98 25.67
N ASP A 278 -10.48 9.01 24.93
CA ASP A 278 -11.08 10.35 24.98
C ASP A 278 -12.51 10.42 24.38
N ILE A 279 -13.05 9.30 23.89
CA ILE A 279 -14.38 9.23 23.24
C ILE A 279 -15.31 8.33 24.06
N SER A 280 -15.37 8.56 25.38
CA SER A 280 -16.05 7.64 26.32
C SER A 280 -17.58 7.53 26.18
N ASP A 281 -18.26 8.47 25.52
CA ASP A 281 -19.73 8.46 25.41
C ASP A 281 -20.27 8.06 24.02
N THR A 282 -19.42 7.76 23.05
CA THR A 282 -19.82 7.45 21.66
C THR A 282 -19.72 5.97 21.29
N THR A 283 -19.33 5.08 22.21
CA THR A 283 -19.09 3.65 21.95
C THR A 283 -20.29 2.88 21.39
N LYS A 284 -21.51 3.39 21.59
CA LYS A 284 -22.73 2.78 21.03
C LYS A 284 -22.89 3.02 19.53
N TYR A 285 -22.11 3.95 18.96
CA TYR A 285 -22.25 4.43 17.59
C TYR A 285 -20.94 4.31 16.83
N GLU A 286 -20.16 3.26 17.14
CA GLU A 286 -18.87 3.00 16.49
C GLU A 286 -18.95 1.82 15.56
N ASP A 287 -18.12 1.85 14.50
CA ASP A 287 -17.95 0.71 13.62
C ASP A 287 -17.40 -0.49 14.42
N HIS A 288 -18.02 -1.65 14.27
CA HIS A 288 -17.62 -2.85 15.00
C HIS A 288 -18.10 -4.12 14.29
N PHE A 289 -17.38 -5.22 14.50
CA PHE A 289 -17.86 -6.55 14.11
C PHE A 289 -19.02 -6.97 15.01
N VAL A 290 -20.00 -7.63 14.42
CA VAL A 290 -21.10 -8.24 15.19
C VAL A 290 -20.52 -9.34 16.08
N PRO A 291 -20.77 -9.32 17.40
CA PRO A 291 -20.22 -10.33 18.31
C PRO A 291 -20.47 -11.77 17.84
N GLY A 292 -19.40 -12.57 17.78
CA GLY A 292 -19.44 -13.96 17.34
C GLY A 292 -19.38 -14.19 15.84
N PHE A 293 -19.30 -13.12 15.03
CA PHE A 293 -19.22 -13.21 13.57
C PHE A 293 -17.94 -12.55 13.04
N ARG A 294 -17.20 -13.27 12.20
CA ARG A 294 -16.02 -12.74 11.51
C ARG A 294 -16.35 -12.20 10.12
N ASP A 295 -17.58 -12.32 9.67
CA ASP A 295 -18.07 -11.90 8.37
C ASP A 295 -19.19 -10.86 8.42
N ARG A 296 -19.49 -10.32 9.59
CA ARG A 296 -20.55 -9.31 9.79
C ARG A 296 -19.99 -8.10 10.52
N LEU A 297 -20.24 -6.94 9.93
CA LEU A 297 -19.73 -5.66 10.39
C LEU A 297 -20.87 -4.65 10.46
N ILE A 298 -20.93 -3.88 11.53
CA ILE A 298 -21.76 -2.68 11.64
C ILE A 298 -20.86 -1.48 11.33
N ALA A 299 -21.24 -0.68 10.33
CA ALA A 299 -20.55 0.55 10.00
C ALA A 299 -21.53 1.71 9.92
N ILE A 300 -21.05 2.89 10.33
CA ILE A 300 -21.86 4.09 10.46
C ILE A 300 -21.48 5.08 9.37
N SER A 301 -22.48 5.68 8.72
CA SER A 301 -22.28 6.71 7.71
C SER A 301 -21.59 7.96 8.30
N LYS A 302 -21.12 8.82 7.43
CA LYS A 302 -20.72 10.17 7.83
C LYS A 302 -21.88 10.90 8.48
N SER A 303 -21.56 11.81 9.37
CA SER A 303 -22.53 12.69 10.04
C SER A 303 -23.32 13.53 9.04
N GLY A 304 -24.59 13.73 9.30
CA GLY A 304 -25.50 14.49 8.43
C GLY A 304 -26.08 13.67 7.27
N ARG A 305 -25.96 12.35 7.31
CA ARG A 305 -26.54 11.44 6.31
C ARG A 305 -27.87 10.88 6.76
N SER A 306 -28.72 10.60 5.78
CA SER A 306 -30.00 9.89 5.93
C SER A 306 -30.02 8.67 5.00
N LEU A 307 -31.06 7.85 5.12
CA LEU A 307 -31.28 6.74 4.19
C LEU A 307 -31.38 7.20 2.72
N GLN A 308 -31.77 8.45 2.47
CA GLN A 308 -31.90 9.02 1.12
C GLN A 308 -30.61 9.66 0.60
N SER A 309 -29.57 9.78 1.43
CA SER A 309 -28.29 10.35 1.00
C SER A 309 -27.64 9.49 -0.09
N GLU A 310 -27.02 10.14 -1.08
CA GLU A 310 -26.47 9.47 -2.27
C GLU A 310 -25.42 8.41 -1.91
N ASP A 311 -24.50 8.74 -1.01
CA ASP A 311 -23.47 7.81 -0.55
C ASP A 311 -24.07 6.57 0.15
N VAL A 312 -25.10 6.76 0.97
CA VAL A 312 -25.84 5.66 1.63
C VAL A 312 -26.57 4.81 0.58
N GLN A 313 -27.23 5.43 -0.39
CA GLN A 313 -27.90 4.71 -1.48
C GLN A 313 -26.88 3.93 -2.34
N ASN A 314 -25.69 4.49 -2.59
CA ASN A 314 -24.62 3.78 -3.28
C ASN A 314 -24.15 2.56 -2.49
N PHE A 315 -24.09 2.62 -1.18
CA PHE A 315 -23.82 1.46 -0.34
C PHE A 315 -24.92 0.41 -0.44
N LEU A 316 -26.16 0.80 -0.22
CA LEU A 316 -27.29 -0.13 -0.17
C LEU A 316 -27.58 -0.79 -1.52
N LYS A 317 -27.35 -0.08 -2.61
CA LYS A 317 -27.58 -0.53 -3.98
C LYS A 317 -26.29 -0.83 -4.75
N ALA A 318 -25.20 -1.04 -4.05
CA ALA A 318 -23.88 -1.22 -4.66
C ALA A 318 -23.89 -2.34 -5.72
N LYS A 319 -24.45 -3.48 -5.39
CA LYS A 319 -24.52 -4.63 -6.31
C LYS A 319 -25.33 -4.31 -7.60
N GLU A 320 -26.49 -3.67 -7.46
CA GLU A 320 -27.32 -3.26 -8.60
C GLU A 320 -26.60 -2.23 -9.48
N ARG A 321 -25.83 -1.34 -8.87
CA ARG A 321 -25.11 -0.25 -9.54
C ARG A 321 -23.74 -0.64 -10.06
N GLY A 322 -23.32 -1.89 -9.84
CA GLY A 322 -21.98 -2.37 -10.20
C GLY A 322 -20.86 -1.71 -9.42
N ILE A 323 -21.12 -1.26 -8.19
CA ILE A 323 -20.16 -0.62 -7.31
C ILE A 323 -19.47 -1.70 -6.46
N ARG A 324 -18.15 -1.64 -6.40
CA ARG A 324 -17.36 -2.51 -5.51
C ARG A 324 -17.06 -1.78 -4.22
N VAL A 325 -17.54 -2.34 -3.11
CA VAL A 325 -17.24 -1.85 -1.77
C VAL A 325 -16.10 -2.67 -1.19
N GLU A 326 -14.99 -2.02 -0.90
CA GLU A 326 -13.74 -2.64 -0.43
C GLU A 326 -13.49 -2.24 1.02
N LEU A 327 -13.21 -3.22 1.88
CA LEU A 327 -13.01 -2.98 3.31
C LEU A 327 -11.53 -2.96 3.70
N PHE A 328 -11.14 -1.90 4.38
CA PHE A 328 -9.81 -1.69 4.95
C PHE A 328 -9.93 -1.36 6.43
N VAL A 329 -9.27 -2.13 7.28
CA VAL A 329 -9.35 -1.97 8.73
C VAL A 329 -7.96 -1.88 9.34
N ARG A 330 -7.77 -0.95 10.25
CA ARG A 330 -6.60 -0.90 11.14
C ARG A 330 -7.05 -0.82 12.59
N LYS A 331 -6.21 -1.31 13.49
CA LYS A 331 -6.49 -1.27 14.92
C LYS A 331 -6.29 0.14 15.48
N ASN A 332 -5.17 0.78 15.18
CA ASN A 332 -4.79 2.06 15.76
C ASN A 332 -5.11 3.23 14.82
N LYS A 333 -5.70 4.28 15.37
CA LYS A 333 -5.96 5.55 14.68
C LYS A 333 -4.71 6.42 14.55
N ASP A 334 -3.69 6.20 15.38
CA ASP A 334 -2.48 7.00 15.38
C ASP A 334 -1.62 6.72 14.14
N ASP A 335 -1.59 7.66 13.20
CA ASP A 335 -0.80 7.56 11.97
C ASP A 335 0.71 7.49 12.22
N LYS A 336 1.18 7.85 13.42
CA LYS A 336 2.58 7.67 13.82
C LYS A 336 2.89 6.22 14.14
N ILE A 337 1.89 5.45 14.56
CA ILE A 337 2.00 4.03 14.86
C ILE A 337 1.80 3.20 13.60
N SER A 338 0.72 3.45 12.86
CA SER A 338 0.42 2.73 11.62
C SER A 338 -0.31 3.61 10.62
N LYS A 339 0.26 3.74 9.43
CA LYS A 339 -0.37 4.41 8.28
C LYS A 339 -1.16 3.43 7.40
N GLU A 340 -1.03 2.14 7.64
CA GLU A 340 -1.54 1.09 6.79
C GLU A 340 -2.75 0.39 7.41
N PHE A 341 -3.65 -0.04 6.53
CA PHE A 341 -4.86 -0.80 6.86
C PHE A 341 -4.77 -2.21 6.30
N TYR A 342 -5.27 -3.21 7.03
CA TYR A 342 -5.45 -4.56 6.50
C TYR A 342 -6.60 -4.58 5.49
N TYR A 343 -6.36 -5.17 4.32
CA TYR A 343 -7.43 -5.41 3.34
C TYR A 343 -8.23 -6.65 3.72
N LEU A 344 -9.55 -6.49 3.89
CA LEU A 344 -10.43 -7.58 4.30
C LEU A 344 -11.41 -8.06 3.22
N GLY A 345 -11.28 -7.55 1.99
CA GLY A 345 -12.07 -8.00 0.85
C GLY A 345 -13.30 -7.14 0.56
N HIS A 346 -14.20 -7.69 -0.25
CA HIS A 346 -15.47 -7.06 -0.60
C HIS A 346 -16.50 -7.24 0.52
N MET A 347 -17.40 -6.30 0.62
CA MET A 347 -18.57 -6.44 1.49
C MET A 347 -19.84 -5.93 0.82
N THR A 348 -20.97 -6.48 1.24
CA THR A 348 -22.31 -6.15 0.72
C THR A 348 -23.23 -5.80 1.88
N ALA A 349 -24.04 -4.75 1.75
CA ALA A 349 -25.04 -4.40 2.75
C ALA A 349 -26.08 -5.51 2.86
N SER A 350 -26.38 -5.96 4.09
CA SER A 350 -27.32 -7.04 4.35
C SER A 350 -28.80 -6.65 4.12
N GLY A 351 -29.10 -5.37 4.10
CA GLY A 351 -30.45 -4.81 4.12
C GLY A 351 -30.88 -4.31 5.50
N ASN A 352 -30.16 -4.66 6.55
CA ASN A 352 -30.42 -4.15 7.89
C ASN A 352 -29.79 -2.77 8.04
N THR A 353 -30.63 -1.75 8.15
CA THR A 353 -30.24 -0.36 8.29
C THR A 353 -31.02 0.34 9.38
N LYS A 354 -30.42 1.33 10.01
CA LYS A 354 -31.07 2.15 11.02
C LYS A 354 -30.61 3.59 10.89
N GLU A 355 -31.55 4.49 10.62
CA GLU A 355 -31.30 5.92 10.74
C GLU A 355 -31.46 6.34 12.22
N PHE A 356 -30.52 7.12 12.72
CA PHE A 356 -30.54 7.60 14.10
C PHE A 356 -29.97 9.01 14.19
N THR A 357 -30.22 9.67 15.33
CA THR A 357 -29.65 10.98 15.64
C THR A 357 -28.43 10.80 16.53
N MET A 358 -27.30 11.36 16.12
CA MET A 358 -26.06 11.31 16.92
C MET A 358 -26.21 12.16 18.19
N PRO A 359 -25.91 11.61 19.38
CA PRO A 359 -26.20 12.26 20.67
C PRO A 359 -25.57 13.64 20.83
N ASN A 360 -24.31 13.80 20.35
CA ASN A 360 -23.53 15.01 20.65
C ASN A 360 -23.68 16.12 19.60
N THR A 361 -24.25 15.82 18.42
CA THR A 361 -24.29 16.78 17.31
C THR A 361 -25.70 17.05 16.81
N GLN A 362 -26.69 16.30 17.27
CA GLN A 362 -28.07 16.27 16.77
C GLN A 362 -28.19 16.07 15.25
N LYS A 363 -27.12 15.60 14.61
CA LYS A 363 -27.13 15.26 13.19
C LYS A 363 -27.51 13.81 13.00
N THR A 364 -28.22 13.53 11.91
CA THR A 364 -28.56 12.16 11.54
C THR A 364 -27.36 11.40 11.00
N ALA A 365 -27.35 10.09 11.20
CA ALA A 365 -26.45 9.15 10.59
C ALA A 365 -27.17 7.84 10.30
N VAL A 366 -26.58 6.97 9.50
CA VAL A 366 -27.15 5.68 9.12
C VAL A 366 -26.22 4.57 9.58
N GLU A 367 -26.73 3.64 10.33
CA GLU A 367 -26.08 2.38 10.68
C GLU A 367 -26.39 1.35 9.60
N ILE A 368 -25.37 0.70 9.05
CA ILE A 368 -25.49 -0.32 8.00
C ILE A 368 -24.83 -1.60 8.51
N GLU A 369 -25.57 -2.70 8.44
CA GLU A 369 -24.99 -4.03 8.62
C GLU A 369 -24.41 -4.53 7.29
N TRP A 370 -23.15 -4.94 7.31
CA TRP A 370 -22.40 -5.46 6.19
C TRP A 370 -22.12 -6.94 6.33
N VAL A 371 -22.16 -7.66 5.22
CA VAL A 371 -21.67 -9.03 5.12
C VAL A 371 -20.42 -9.04 4.26
N LEU A 372 -19.33 -9.54 4.83
CA LEU A 372 -18.07 -9.73 4.12
C LEU A 372 -18.16 -10.97 3.23
N ASP A 373 -17.61 -10.91 2.02
CA ASP A 373 -17.57 -12.06 1.10
C ASP A 373 -16.72 -13.20 1.67
N VAL A 374 -15.66 -12.88 2.40
CA VAL A 374 -14.81 -13.85 3.09
C VAL A 374 -14.77 -13.53 4.56
N PRO A 375 -15.08 -14.49 5.45
CA PRO A 375 -14.88 -14.28 6.90
C PRO A 375 -13.41 -13.92 7.16
N VAL A 376 -13.20 -12.94 8.04
CA VAL A 376 -11.84 -12.51 8.39
C VAL A 376 -11.08 -13.69 8.98
N ARG A 377 -9.84 -13.89 8.53
CA ARG A 377 -8.96 -14.92 9.08
C ARG A 377 -8.83 -14.76 10.59
N GLU A 378 -8.93 -15.86 11.32
CA GLU A 378 -9.09 -15.87 12.77
C GLU A 378 -8.02 -15.06 13.52
N ASP A 379 -6.75 -15.19 13.14
CA ASP A 379 -5.63 -14.49 13.76
C ASP A 379 -5.71 -12.95 13.58
N ILE A 380 -6.09 -12.49 12.39
CA ILE A 380 -6.32 -11.06 12.10
C ILE A 380 -7.54 -10.54 12.86
N TYR A 381 -8.63 -11.29 12.85
CA TYR A 381 -9.84 -10.93 13.57
C TYR A 381 -9.59 -10.76 15.07
N GLU A 382 -8.93 -11.74 15.69
CA GLU A 382 -8.58 -11.70 17.11
C GLU A 382 -7.69 -10.50 17.44
N TYR A 383 -6.70 -10.20 16.59
CA TYR A 383 -5.86 -9.03 16.77
C TYR A 383 -6.64 -7.71 16.69
N ILE A 384 -7.56 -7.57 15.74
CA ILE A 384 -8.33 -6.33 15.54
C ILE A 384 -9.35 -6.12 16.65
N VAL A 385 -10.08 -7.17 17.04
CA VAL A 385 -11.25 -7.08 17.93
C VAL A 385 -10.87 -7.06 19.41
N ASN A 386 -9.81 -7.77 19.78
CA ASN A 386 -9.40 -7.86 21.17
C ASN A 386 -8.31 -6.83 21.50
N SER A 387 -8.61 -5.95 22.44
CA SER A 387 -7.68 -4.95 23.00
C SER A 387 -6.64 -5.60 23.93
#